data_bbac4e36b1911c9592f8f1d11f50be80
#
_entry.id   bbac4e36b1911c9592f8f1d11f50be80
#
_cell.length_a   1.000
_cell.length_b   1.000
_cell.length_c   1.000
_cell.angle_alpha   90.00
_cell.angle_beta   90.00
_cell.angle_gamma   90.00
#
_symmetry.space_group_name_H-M   'P 1'
#
loop_
_entity.id
_entity.type
_entity.pdbx_description
1 polymer ?
#
loop_
_entity_poly.entity_id
_entity_poly.type
_entity_poly.pdbx_seq_one_letter_code
_entity_poly.pdbx_strand_id
1 'polypeptide(L)'
;YSQRCGFVVYGGWPAAMEISEVSLAGEAGGEAFRLPVRATVLSGGVGSTAATHPYRMMMGRAWTLLKSGNLKQLLLKAKRYRAGKPGTHGDVVAAVRRQLEKNNCSRFMLVLDHDLGGGANNYREGLIRERMADGCGTLLLSFHLLSLQYSLEICTPGGRQRFSISGLDVLISLAEEGLISESFYNNAVSFEHPEDVPDLLVTLRSVYAIPLTLAMHDYYPICPSHFLLDASERYCGVPDIETCSDCLPKIDFWFVSFFESRDIRLWRSKWGACLESADSVLCFSNATRDLLLRAYPDLNTDRIDVVPHATGFFPARKPKLDMSTGLHIGILGEIGPHKGCDIVKALSEEIVTQNAATRISVIGTLEADCDPAVVTETGPYEASGLVDLVEASGANVFLFPSIWPETFSYVVDELMQLDVPIVCFDMGAPAERLRHYPKGKLIPLANARDILSQLKVFHEELARPMVIGE
;
A
#
# COMPACT_ATOMS: atom_id res chain seq x y z
N TYR A 1 9.45 29.65 21.75
CA TYR A 1 9.20 28.78 20.57
C TYR A 1 10.21 27.63 20.60
N SER A 2 9.85 26.46 21.10
CA SER A 2 10.63 25.25 20.88
C SER A 2 9.99 24.48 19.72
N GLN A 3 10.40 24.76 18.50
CA GLN A 3 10.12 23.91 17.35
C GLN A 3 11.16 22.80 17.33
N ARG A 4 10.75 21.56 17.56
CA ARG A 4 11.58 20.40 17.23
C ARG A 4 11.49 20.19 15.71
N CYS A 5 12.43 20.79 14.97
CA CYS A 5 12.64 20.43 13.58
C CYS A 5 13.63 19.27 13.55
N GLY A 6 13.19 18.11 13.12
CA GLY A 6 14.08 16.98 12.86
C GLY A 6 14.77 17.18 11.51
N PHE A 7 16.09 17.18 11.49
CA PHE A 7 16.89 17.13 10.26
C PHE A 7 17.54 15.75 10.19
N VAL A 8 17.57 15.18 9.01
CA VAL A 8 18.41 14.02 8.73
C VAL A 8 19.48 14.46 7.77
N VAL A 9 20.73 14.44 8.22
CA VAL A 9 21.90 14.82 7.41
C VAL A 9 22.62 13.55 6.97
N TYR A 10 22.79 13.39 5.66
CA TYR A 10 23.51 12.27 5.07
C TYR A 10 24.92 12.69 4.68
N GLY A 11 25.91 11.89 5.05
CA GLY A 11 27.29 12.04 4.65
C GLY A 11 28.09 10.81 5.07
N GLY A 12 29.18 10.51 4.37
CA GLY A 12 30.14 9.49 4.77
C GLY A 12 30.91 9.98 6.00
N TRP A 13 30.47 9.63 7.19
CA TRP A 13 31.07 10.04 8.47
C TRP A 13 31.99 8.96 9.01
N PRO A 14 33.12 9.31 9.64
CA PRO A 14 33.94 8.34 10.37
C PRO A 14 33.19 7.76 11.56
N ALA A 15 33.41 6.51 11.88
CA ALA A 15 32.67 5.69 12.86
C ALA A 15 32.68 6.18 14.34
N ALA A 16 33.19 7.36 14.62
CA ALA A 16 33.28 7.93 15.96
C ALA A 16 33.17 9.47 15.91
N MET A 17 32.01 9.98 15.52
CA MET A 17 31.75 11.42 15.57
C MET A 17 30.52 11.71 16.41
N GLU A 18 30.70 12.49 17.44
CA GLU A 18 29.60 13.01 18.28
C GLU A 18 29.23 14.40 17.73
N ILE A 19 27.99 14.53 17.25
CA ILE A 19 27.48 15.81 16.76
C ILE A 19 26.77 16.49 17.94
N SER A 20 27.39 17.51 18.50
CA SER A 20 26.81 18.28 19.60
C SER A 20 26.01 19.50 19.13
N GLU A 21 26.21 19.96 17.90
CA GLU A 21 25.60 21.20 17.39
C GLU A 21 25.48 21.20 15.87
N VAL A 22 24.38 21.69 15.34
CA VAL A 22 24.17 21.95 13.91
C VAL A 22 23.89 23.44 13.71
N SER A 23 24.67 24.09 12.84
CA SER A 23 24.47 25.49 12.46
C SER A 23 23.82 25.58 11.09
N LEU A 24 22.71 26.32 10.96
CA LEU A 24 22.07 26.64 9.69
C LEU A 24 22.53 28.03 9.26
N ALA A 25 23.25 28.12 8.13
CA ALA A 25 23.58 29.38 7.49
C ALA A 25 22.58 29.68 6.37
N GLY A 26 21.91 30.83 6.41
CA GLY A 26 21.10 31.32 5.29
C GLY A 26 21.95 32.04 4.25
N GLU A 27 21.59 31.97 2.97
CA GLU A 27 22.30 32.59 1.85
C GLU A 27 22.33 34.16 1.86
N ALA A 28 21.73 34.78 2.83
CA ALA A 28 21.70 36.25 2.95
C ALA A 28 22.08 36.71 4.34
N GLY A 29 23.39 36.68 4.68
CA GLY A 29 24.00 37.52 5.71
C GLY A 29 23.30 37.64 7.09
N GLY A 30 22.43 36.72 7.49
CA GLY A 30 21.72 36.69 8.76
C GLY A 30 22.44 35.81 9.79
N GLU A 31 22.22 36.11 11.09
CA GLU A 31 22.82 35.39 12.22
C GLU A 31 22.54 33.87 12.10
N ALA A 32 23.62 33.07 12.26
CA ALA A 32 23.52 31.61 12.26
C ALA A 32 22.73 31.12 13.48
N PHE A 33 21.64 30.43 13.22
CA PHE A 33 20.89 29.75 14.29
C PHE A 33 21.63 28.48 14.71
N ARG A 34 21.98 28.38 15.99
CA ARG A 34 22.57 27.20 16.60
C ARG A 34 21.51 26.42 17.34
N LEU A 35 21.32 25.16 16.99
CA LEU A 35 20.38 24.25 17.63
C LEU A 35 21.14 23.15 18.39
N PRO A 36 20.88 22.94 19.69
CA PRO A 36 21.43 21.78 20.38
C PRO A 36 20.75 20.51 19.83
N VAL A 37 21.58 19.58 19.36
CA VAL A 37 21.12 18.31 18.80
C VAL A 37 21.31 17.20 19.83
N ARG A 38 20.22 16.50 20.18
CA ARG A 38 20.37 15.14 20.70
C ARG A 38 20.52 14.21 19.49
N ALA A 39 21.75 13.89 19.15
CA ALA A 39 22.03 12.91 18.12
C ALA A 39 21.84 11.51 18.68
N THR A 40 20.88 10.76 18.14
CA THR A 40 20.92 9.30 18.24
C THR A 40 21.77 8.83 17.07
N VAL A 41 23.01 8.40 17.36
CA VAL A 41 23.88 7.82 16.33
C VAL A 41 23.36 6.44 16.02
N LEU A 42 22.74 6.29 14.86
CA LEU A 42 22.41 4.99 14.29
C LEU A 42 23.72 4.42 13.71
N SER A 43 24.34 3.49 14.43
CA SER A 43 25.55 2.80 13.98
C SER A 43 25.19 1.75 12.94
N GLY A 44 25.05 2.17 11.70
CA GLY A 44 24.95 1.28 10.54
C GLY A 44 26.34 0.91 10.03
N GLY A 45 26.62 -0.38 9.90
CA GLY A 45 27.88 -0.91 9.39
C GLY A 45 28.19 -0.39 7.98
N VAL A 46 29.48 -0.22 7.73
CA VAL A 46 30.08 0.21 6.47
C VAL A 46 29.64 -0.72 5.33
N GLY A 47 28.99 -0.16 4.32
CA GLY A 47 28.79 -0.82 3.04
C GLY A 47 27.39 -0.80 2.47
N SER A 48 26.67 0.33 2.44
CA SER A 48 25.50 0.44 1.60
C SER A 48 25.64 1.63 0.65
N THR A 49 25.71 1.32 -0.62
CA THR A 49 25.33 2.20 -1.71
C THR A 49 23.90 2.66 -1.47
N ALA A 50 23.69 3.96 -1.52
CA ALA A 50 22.50 4.73 -1.28
C ALA A 50 21.16 3.96 -1.31
N ALA A 51 20.68 3.55 -0.13
CA ALA A 51 19.28 3.19 0.04
C ALA A 51 18.42 4.38 -0.43
N THR A 52 17.55 4.14 -1.39
CA THR A 52 16.62 5.17 -1.88
C THR A 52 15.58 5.42 -0.80
N HIS A 53 15.82 6.43 0.00
CA HIS A 53 15.06 6.82 1.16
C HIS A 53 13.57 7.04 0.84
N PRO A 54 12.63 6.74 1.79
CA PRO A 54 11.21 7.09 1.67
C PRO A 54 10.96 8.53 1.24
N TYR A 55 11.86 9.45 1.59
CA TYR A 55 11.86 10.83 1.11
C TYR A 55 11.93 10.99 -0.41
N ARG A 56 12.64 10.12 -1.14
CA ARG A 56 12.70 10.21 -2.61
C ARG A 56 11.35 9.82 -3.24
N MET A 57 10.70 8.82 -2.71
CA MET A 57 9.36 8.41 -3.15
C MET A 57 8.33 9.49 -2.82
N MET A 58 8.41 10.10 -1.65
CA MET A 58 7.53 11.20 -1.24
C MET A 58 7.79 12.47 -2.01
N MET A 59 9.05 12.80 -2.28
CA MET A 59 9.44 13.91 -3.16
C MET A 59 8.99 13.65 -4.60
N GLY A 60 9.12 12.42 -5.09
CA GLY A 60 8.57 12.02 -6.40
C GLY A 60 7.06 12.22 -6.46
N ARG A 61 6.30 11.69 -5.50
CA ARG A 61 4.83 11.88 -5.44
C ARG A 61 4.42 13.33 -5.21
N ALA A 62 5.12 14.08 -4.35
CA ALA A 62 4.89 15.51 -4.18
C ALA A 62 5.21 16.28 -5.46
N TRP A 63 6.26 15.89 -6.19
CA TRP A 63 6.63 16.47 -7.47
C TRP A 63 5.64 16.14 -8.59
N THR A 64 5.12 14.90 -8.60
CA THR A 64 4.04 14.50 -9.53
C THR A 64 2.75 15.28 -9.26
N LEU A 65 2.38 15.46 -7.98
CA LEU A 65 1.24 16.30 -7.58
C LEU A 65 1.45 17.78 -7.92
N LEU A 66 2.69 18.29 -7.85
CA LEU A 66 3.04 19.65 -8.28
C LEU A 66 2.98 19.77 -9.81
N LYS A 67 3.51 18.80 -10.55
CA LYS A 67 3.45 18.78 -12.03
C LYS A 67 2.02 18.63 -12.56
N SER A 68 1.17 17.86 -11.88
CA SER A 68 -0.24 17.69 -12.25
C SER A 68 -1.15 18.86 -11.85
N GLY A 69 -0.60 19.95 -11.31
CA GLY A 69 -1.37 21.12 -10.91
C GLY A 69 -2.29 20.92 -9.70
N ASN A 70 -2.18 19.80 -8.99
CA ASN A 70 -3.08 19.44 -7.89
C ASN A 70 -2.63 20.04 -6.55
N LEU A 71 -2.32 21.35 -6.58
CA LEU A 71 -1.96 22.18 -5.42
C LEU A 71 -2.97 22.07 -4.28
N LYS A 72 -4.25 21.82 -4.60
CA LYS A 72 -5.31 21.67 -3.61
C LYS A 72 -5.11 20.40 -2.75
N GLN A 73 -4.72 19.28 -3.36
CA GLN A 73 -4.39 18.04 -2.64
C GLN A 73 -3.10 18.18 -1.84
N LEU A 74 -2.09 18.85 -2.40
CA LEU A 74 -0.83 19.12 -1.71
C LEU A 74 -1.07 20.00 -0.46
N LEU A 75 -1.85 21.06 -0.59
CA LEU A 75 -2.23 21.95 0.51
C LEU A 75 -3.14 21.26 1.54
N LEU A 76 -4.04 20.38 1.12
CA LEU A 76 -4.85 19.56 2.02
C LEU A 76 -3.99 18.54 2.78
N LYS A 77 -3.03 17.90 2.10
CA LYS A 77 -2.03 17.03 2.74
C LYS A 77 -1.16 17.84 3.70
N ALA A 78 -0.60 18.97 3.27
CA ALA A 78 0.20 19.85 4.13
C ALA A 78 -0.59 20.42 5.33
N LYS A 79 -1.90 20.68 5.18
CA LYS A 79 -2.77 21.13 6.27
C LYS A 79 -3.07 19.99 7.28
N ARG A 80 -3.17 18.74 6.81
CA ARG A 80 -3.27 17.56 7.67
C ARG A 80 -1.99 17.31 8.48
N TYR A 81 -0.83 17.72 7.97
CA TYR A 81 0.50 17.55 8.61
C TYR A 81 0.90 18.69 9.56
N ARG A 82 0.10 19.71 9.77
CA ARG A 82 0.25 20.58 10.93
C ARG A 82 -0.22 19.83 12.17
N ALA A 83 0.56 18.82 12.57
CA ALA A 83 0.37 18.12 13.82
C ALA A 83 0.38 19.12 14.97
N GLY A 84 -0.65 19.11 15.80
CA GLY A 84 -0.63 19.77 17.09
C GLY A 84 0.57 19.28 17.91
N LYS A 85 0.91 19.96 19.00
CA LYS A 85 1.91 19.47 19.97
C LYS A 85 1.56 18.03 20.37
N PRO A 86 2.54 17.12 20.54
CA PRO A 86 2.26 15.79 21.06
C PRO A 86 1.49 15.91 22.35
N GLY A 87 0.34 15.26 22.43
CA GLY A 87 -0.43 15.15 23.65
C GLY A 87 0.36 14.35 24.69
N THR A 88 0.21 14.68 25.98
CA THR A 88 0.70 13.77 27.02
C THR A 88 -0.17 12.51 27.02
N HIS A 89 0.35 11.38 27.53
CA HIS A 89 -0.45 10.15 27.69
C HIS A 89 -1.78 10.43 28.43
N GLY A 90 -1.73 11.19 29.51
CA GLY A 90 -2.91 11.57 30.30
C GLY A 90 -3.94 12.38 29.49
N ASP A 91 -3.49 13.27 28.62
CA ASP A 91 -4.39 14.06 27.77
C ASP A 91 -5.12 13.17 26.77
N VAL A 92 -4.42 12.21 26.17
CA VAL A 92 -5.00 11.28 25.18
C VAL A 92 -6.01 10.36 25.86
N VAL A 93 -5.64 9.72 26.98
CA VAL A 93 -6.52 8.84 27.74
C VAL A 93 -7.77 9.59 28.22
N ALA A 94 -7.59 10.80 28.76
CA ALA A 94 -8.72 11.64 29.18
C ALA A 94 -9.62 12.05 27.99
N ALA A 95 -9.05 12.28 26.81
CA ALA A 95 -9.82 12.58 25.61
C ALA A 95 -10.63 11.36 25.13
N VAL A 96 -10.04 10.17 25.16
CA VAL A 96 -10.72 8.90 24.82
C VAL A 96 -11.91 8.69 25.76
N ARG A 97 -11.72 8.80 27.08
CA ARG A 97 -12.80 8.68 28.06
C ARG A 97 -13.95 9.66 27.78
N ARG A 98 -13.63 10.96 27.58
CA ARG A 98 -14.66 11.98 27.27
C ARG A 98 -15.46 11.65 26.01
N GLN A 99 -14.81 11.07 24.99
CA GLN A 99 -15.50 10.68 23.78
C GLN A 99 -16.39 9.45 23.96
N LEU A 100 -15.97 8.49 24.79
CA LEU A 100 -16.82 7.35 25.17
C LEU A 100 -18.10 7.82 25.89
N GLU A 101 -17.94 8.67 26.91
CA GLU A 101 -19.07 9.24 27.67
C GLU A 101 -20.02 10.02 26.75
N LYS A 102 -19.46 10.90 25.89
CA LYS A 102 -20.25 11.75 24.98
C LYS A 102 -21.05 10.93 23.96
N ASN A 103 -20.51 9.80 23.48
CA ASN A 103 -21.16 8.98 22.45
C ASN A 103 -21.90 7.77 23.05
N ASN A 104 -21.98 7.66 24.36
CA ASN A 104 -22.61 6.54 25.08
C ASN A 104 -22.02 5.17 24.66
N CYS A 105 -20.72 5.14 24.34
CA CYS A 105 -19.98 3.93 24.02
C CYS A 105 -19.22 3.45 25.25
N SER A 106 -19.03 2.14 25.39
CA SER A 106 -18.25 1.57 26.50
C SER A 106 -16.77 1.45 26.17
N ARG A 107 -16.44 1.15 24.91
CA ARG A 107 -15.07 0.88 24.44
C ARG A 107 -14.94 1.21 22.96
N PHE A 108 -13.69 1.36 22.49
CA PHE A 108 -13.35 1.56 21.09
C PHE A 108 -12.67 0.34 20.48
N MET A 109 -12.86 0.09 19.17
CA MET A 109 -12.00 -0.76 18.38
C MET A 109 -10.70 -0.02 18.07
N LEU A 110 -9.55 -0.64 18.28
CA LEU A 110 -8.24 -0.14 17.86
C LEU A 110 -7.93 -0.65 16.45
N VAL A 111 -7.66 0.26 15.52
CA VAL A 111 -7.24 -0.06 14.15
C VAL A 111 -5.82 0.45 13.93
N LEU A 112 -4.93 -0.42 13.47
CA LEU A 112 -3.56 -0.07 13.07
C LEU A 112 -3.50 -0.01 11.54
N ASP A 113 -3.13 1.15 10.97
CA ASP A 113 -3.03 1.30 9.52
C ASP A 113 -1.99 2.34 9.10
N HIS A 114 -1.49 2.22 7.87
CA HIS A 114 -0.66 3.24 7.23
C HIS A 114 -1.53 4.42 6.72
N ASP A 115 -0.86 5.52 6.32
CA ASP A 115 -1.51 6.70 5.73
C ASP A 115 -0.98 6.98 4.31
N LEU A 116 -0.75 5.91 3.52
CA LEU A 116 -0.19 5.99 2.16
C LEU A 116 -1.26 6.02 1.06
N GLY A 117 -2.52 5.79 1.41
CA GLY A 117 -3.62 5.67 0.45
C GLY A 117 -3.77 4.22 -0.08
N GLY A 118 -4.61 4.08 -1.09
CA GLY A 118 -4.85 2.79 -1.75
C GLY A 118 -5.98 1.95 -1.15
N GLY A 119 -6.06 0.68 -1.58
CA GLY A 119 -7.15 -0.24 -1.26
C GLY A 119 -7.29 -0.54 0.24
N ALA A 120 -6.18 -0.71 0.96
CA ALA A 120 -6.19 -0.96 2.40
C ALA A 120 -6.84 0.19 3.17
N ASN A 121 -6.52 1.45 2.81
CA ASN A 121 -7.14 2.61 3.45
C ASN A 121 -8.64 2.74 3.11
N ASN A 122 -9.06 2.35 1.90
CA ASN A 122 -10.47 2.31 1.54
C ASN A 122 -11.24 1.28 2.37
N TYR A 123 -10.67 0.10 2.58
CA TYR A 123 -11.22 -0.93 3.46
C TYR A 123 -11.37 -0.42 4.90
N ARG A 124 -10.31 0.16 5.47
CA ARG A 124 -10.33 0.77 6.80
C ARG A 124 -11.44 1.82 6.93
N GLU A 125 -11.59 2.72 5.96
CA GLU A 125 -12.64 3.74 6.01
C GLU A 125 -14.05 3.13 5.93
N GLY A 126 -14.21 1.99 5.26
CA GLY A 126 -15.42 1.18 5.28
C GLY A 126 -15.70 0.65 6.69
N LEU A 127 -14.71 0.00 7.30
CA LEU A 127 -14.80 -0.56 8.65
C LEU A 127 -15.12 0.53 9.70
N ILE A 128 -14.46 1.69 9.64
CA ILE A 128 -14.73 2.81 10.54
C ILE A 128 -16.17 3.31 10.37
N ARG A 129 -16.66 3.45 9.14
CA ARG A 129 -18.05 3.89 8.88
C ARG A 129 -19.08 2.91 9.42
N GLU A 130 -18.85 1.61 9.25
CA GLU A 130 -19.71 0.56 9.78
C GLU A 130 -19.79 0.65 11.31
N ARG A 131 -18.66 0.74 12.01
CA ARG A 131 -18.62 0.90 13.46
C ARG A 131 -19.31 2.19 13.95
N MET A 132 -19.15 3.27 13.21
CA MET A 132 -19.84 4.52 13.53
C MET A 132 -21.36 4.42 13.33
N ALA A 133 -21.84 3.66 12.33
CA ALA A 133 -23.25 3.40 12.11
C ALA A 133 -23.85 2.55 13.24
N ASP A 134 -23.09 1.64 13.83
CA ASP A 134 -23.47 0.84 15.00
C ASP A 134 -23.42 1.65 16.30
N GLY A 135 -23.15 2.93 16.26
CA GLY A 135 -23.02 3.82 17.42
C GLY A 135 -21.70 3.67 18.17
N CYS A 136 -20.76 2.85 17.67
CA CYS A 136 -19.44 2.66 18.24
C CYS A 136 -18.40 3.56 17.57
N GLY A 137 -17.26 3.75 18.25
CA GLY A 137 -16.15 4.50 17.69
C GLY A 137 -14.91 3.64 17.45
N THR A 138 -13.93 4.22 16.78
CA THR A 138 -12.63 3.59 16.54
C THR A 138 -11.48 4.50 16.97
N LEU A 139 -10.39 3.87 17.39
CA LEU A 139 -9.08 4.50 17.58
C LEU A 139 -8.22 4.08 16.41
N LEU A 140 -7.87 5.01 15.52
CA LEU A 140 -6.99 4.76 14.39
C LEU A 140 -5.57 5.16 14.74
N LEU A 141 -4.67 4.18 14.86
CA LEU A 141 -3.24 4.39 14.97
C LEU A 141 -2.61 4.42 13.59
N SER A 142 -1.83 5.44 13.29
CA SER A 142 -1.03 5.54 12.06
C SER A 142 0.30 6.23 12.32
N PHE A 143 1.27 6.01 11.41
CA PHE A 143 2.54 6.71 11.41
C PHE A 143 2.67 7.59 10.18
N HIS A 144 2.95 8.88 10.39
CA HIS A 144 3.06 9.86 9.33
C HIS A 144 4.51 10.02 8.89
N LEU A 145 4.85 9.54 7.72
CA LEU A 145 6.21 9.58 7.16
C LEU A 145 6.81 10.99 7.05
N LEU A 146 5.98 12.02 6.81
CA LEU A 146 6.50 13.40 6.67
C LEU A 146 6.88 14.02 8.00
N SER A 147 6.12 13.75 9.05
CA SER A 147 6.38 14.30 10.38
C SER A 147 7.19 13.36 11.27
N LEU A 148 7.38 12.11 10.83
CA LEU A 148 8.00 11.02 11.60
C LEU A 148 7.35 10.90 13.00
N GLN A 149 6.03 10.91 13.04
CA GLN A 149 5.27 10.85 14.28
C GLN A 149 4.12 9.88 14.18
N TYR A 150 3.88 9.16 15.27
CA TYR A 150 2.64 8.41 15.44
C TYR A 150 1.46 9.35 15.66
N SER A 151 0.32 8.97 15.13
CA SER A 151 -0.95 9.67 15.27
C SER A 151 -2.01 8.69 15.77
N LEU A 152 -2.72 9.08 16.82
CA LEU A 152 -3.93 8.39 17.27
C LEU A 152 -5.14 9.27 16.96
N GLU A 153 -6.05 8.79 16.11
CA GLU A 153 -7.27 9.50 15.75
C GLU A 153 -8.49 8.80 16.37
N ILE A 154 -9.26 9.54 17.13
CA ILE A 154 -10.54 9.09 17.69
C ILE A 154 -11.61 9.38 16.65
N CYS A 155 -12.25 8.33 16.10
CA CYS A 155 -13.33 8.42 15.12
C CYS A 155 -14.65 8.04 15.79
N THR A 156 -15.61 8.95 15.81
CA THR A 156 -16.94 8.76 16.40
C THR A 156 -18.01 9.35 15.50
N PRO A 157 -19.31 9.02 15.69
CA PRO A 157 -20.39 9.68 14.98
C PRO A 157 -20.38 11.23 15.13
N GLY A 158 -19.83 11.73 16.25
CA GLY A 158 -19.66 13.16 16.52
C GLY A 158 -18.50 13.83 15.79
N GLY A 159 -17.69 13.07 15.04
CA GLY A 159 -16.54 13.57 14.28
C GLY A 159 -15.23 12.88 14.62
N ARG A 160 -14.13 13.45 14.14
CA ARG A 160 -12.78 12.90 14.29
C ARG A 160 -11.89 13.86 15.06
N GLN A 161 -11.11 13.33 15.98
CA GLN A 161 -10.13 14.08 16.77
C GLN A 161 -8.79 13.36 16.74
N ARG A 162 -7.73 14.07 16.31
CA ARG A 162 -6.40 13.50 16.13
C ARG A 162 -5.42 14.03 17.16
N PHE A 163 -4.57 13.14 17.66
CA PHE A 163 -3.47 13.42 18.58
C PHE A 163 -2.17 12.92 17.99
N SER A 164 -1.10 13.71 18.06
CA SER A 164 0.26 13.19 17.89
C SER A 164 0.69 12.54 19.18
N ILE A 165 1.26 11.33 19.09
CA ILE A 165 1.77 10.57 20.22
C ILE A 165 3.24 10.25 20.02
N SER A 166 3.99 10.12 21.11
CA SER A 166 5.45 9.91 21.06
C SER A 166 5.85 8.44 20.90
N GLY A 167 4.93 7.51 21.09
CA GLY A 167 5.19 6.07 21.02
C GLY A 167 3.91 5.26 21.24
N LEU A 168 4.06 3.95 21.25
CA LEU A 168 2.94 3.01 21.35
C LEU A 168 2.45 2.77 22.81
N ASP A 169 3.18 3.27 23.81
CA ASP A 169 2.88 3.04 25.25
C ASP A 169 1.49 3.53 25.65
N VAL A 170 0.98 4.57 24.99
CA VAL A 170 -0.38 5.08 25.25
C VAL A 170 -1.44 4.02 24.98
N LEU A 171 -1.20 3.09 24.04
CA LEU A 171 -2.14 2.00 23.75
C LEU A 171 -2.21 0.99 24.88
N ILE A 172 -1.08 0.74 25.56
CA ILE A 172 -1.04 -0.09 26.75
C ILE A 172 -1.85 0.57 27.86
N SER A 173 -1.68 1.88 28.10
CA SER A 173 -2.48 2.59 29.09
C SER A 173 -3.99 2.57 28.77
N LEU A 174 -4.37 2.67 27.51
CA LEU A 174 -5.78 2.54 27.09
C LEU A 174 -6.32 1.11 27.30
N ALA A 175 -5.47 0.09 27.11
CA ALA A 175 -5.82 -1.30 27.36
C ALA A 175 -5.97 -1.58 28.85
N GLU A 176 -5.05 -1.10 29.70
CA GLU A 176 -5.10 -1.19 31.18
C GLU A 176 -6.38 -0.62 31.76
N GLU A 177 -6.86 0.48 31.15
CA GLU A 177 -8.10 1.11 31.57
C GLU A 177 -9.36 0.46 30.96
N GLY A 178 -9.20 -0.60 30.17
CA GLY A 178 -10.31 -1.31 29.54
C GLY A 178 -11.06 -0.48 28.49
N LEU A 179 -10.40 0.49 27.85
CA LEU A 179 -11.01 1.39 26.86
C LEU A 179 -10.99 0.83 25.44
N ILE A 180 -10.30 -0.29 25.19
CA ILE A 180 -10.23 -0.97 23.91
C ILE A 180 -11.08 -2.25 23.96
N SER A 181 -12.00 -2.43 23.01
CA SER A 181 -12.85 -3.62 22.89
C SER A 181 -12.19 -4.74 22.09
N GLU A 182 -11.51 -4.39 21.03
CA GLU A 182 -10.89 -5.29 20.05
C GLU A 182 -9.77 -4.55 19.31
N SER A 183 -8.85 -5.29 18.73
CA SER A 183 -7.76 -4.77 17.90
C SER A 183 -7.83 -5.34 16.49
N PHE A 184 -7.64 -4.47 15.51
CA PHE A 184 -7.66 -4.79 14.09
C PHE A 184 -6.37 -4.32 13.45
N TYR A 185 -5.54 -5.24 13.00
CA TYR A 185 -4.40 -4.95 12.18
C TYR A 185 -4.82 -4.83 10.72
N ASN A 186 -4.77 -3.63 10.18
CA ASN A 186 -5.02 -3.37 8.77
C ASN A 186 -3.72 -3.38 7.98
N ASN A 187 -2.76 -2.53 8.36
CA ASN A 187 -1.43 -2.49 7.79
C ASN A 187 -0.48 -1.62 8.65
N ALA A 188 0.81 -1.93 8.68
CA ALA A 188 1.81 -1.14 9.40
C ALA A 188 3.09 -0.89 8.58
N VAL A 189 3.01 -0.99 7.25
CA VAL A 189 4.16 -0.90 6.33
C VAL A 189 4.96 0.39 6.47
N SER A 190 4.34 1.50 6.93
CA SER A 190 4.99 2.79 7.11
C SER A 190 5.48 3.05 8.54
N PHE A 191 5.24 2.15 9.50
CA PHE A 191 5.57 2.38 10.91
C PHE A 191 7.09 2.47 11.11
N GLU A 192 7.51 3.35 12.04
CA GLU A 192 8.93 3.61 12.32
C GLU A 192 9.65 2.38 12.88
N HIS A 193 8.98 1.67 13.81
CA HIS A 193 9.46 0.43 14.42
C HIS A 193 8.48 -0.70 14.12
N PRO A 194 8.46 -1.21 12.89
CA PRO A 194 7.44 -2.17 12.47
C PRO A 194 7.59 -3.54 13.14
N GLU A 195 8.78 -3.85 13.65
CA GLU A 195 9.08 -5.05 14.44
C GLU A 195 8.44 -5.05 15.83
N ASP A 196 8.01 -3.89 16.34
CA ASP A 196 7.33 -3.77 17.62
C ASP A 196 5.81 -3.98 17.52
N VAL A 197 5.27 -3.88 16.31
CA VAL A 197 3.82 -4.02 16.06
C VAL A 197 3.30 -5.41 16.41
N PRO A 198 3.92 -6.53 15.97
CA PRO A 198 3.46 -7.86 16.37
C PRO A 198 3.55 -8.08 17.88
N ASP A 199 4.60 -7.60 18.55
CA ASP A 199 4.75 -7.72 20.01
C ASP A 199 3.66 -6.95 20.76
N LEU A 200 3.32 -5.74 20.31
CA LEU A 200 2.19 -4.96 20.83
C LEU A 200 0.88 -5.73 20.71
N LEU A 201 0.57 -6.25 19.52
CA LEU A 201 -0.68 -6.97 19.24
C LEU A 201 -0.78 -8.26 20.09
N VAL A 202 0.32 -9.01 20.21
CA VAL A 202 0.40 -10.18 21.12
C VAL A 202 0.16 -9.76 22.57
N THR A 203 0.72 -8.64 23.02
CA THR A 203 0.51 -8.13 24.37
C THR A 203 -0.94 -7.75 24.61
N LEU A 204 -1.55 -7.01 23.70
CA LEU A 204 -2.97 -6.64 23.79
C LEU A 204 -3.87 -7.88 23.87
N ARG A 205 -3.57 -8.92 23.08
CA ARG A 205 -4.34 -10.16 23.06
C ARG A 205 -4.10 -11.03 24.31
N SER A 206 -2.85 -11.25 24.70
CA SER A 206 -2.50 -12.23 25.74
C SER A 206 -2.60 -11.68 27.16
N VAL A 207 -2.26 -10.41 27.37
CA VAL A 207 -2.25 -9.78 28.71
C VAL A 207 -3.60 -9.13 29.02
N TYR A 208 -4.18 -8.41 28.04
CA TYR A 208 -5.42 -7.65 28.26
C TYR A 208 -6.66 -8.34 27.69
N ALA A 209 -6.52 -9.54 27.13
CA ALA A 209 -7.60 -10.32 26.55
C ALA A 209 -8.41 -9.55 25.48
N ILE A 210 -7.77 -8.64 24.75
CA ILE A 210 -8.38 -7.87 23.66
C ILE A 210 -8.38 -8.73 22.40
N PRO A 211 -9.55 -9.08 21.83
CA PRO A 211 -9.61 -9.85 20.58
C PRO A 211 -8.80 -9.22 19.46
N LEU A 212 -8.12 -10.04 18.66
CA LEU A 212 -7.23 -9.62 17.59
C LEU A 212 -7.67 -10.21 16.24
N THR A 213 -7.92 -9.33 15.27
CA THR A 213 -8.07 -9.68 13.85
C THR A 213 -6.92 -9.11 13.04
N LEU A 214 -6.30 -9.95 12.18
CA LEU A 214 -5.30 -9.49 11.20
C LEU A 214 -5.88 -9.55 9.78
N ALA A 215 -5.77 -8.45 9.04
CA ALA A 215 -6.13 -8.39 7.62
C ALA A 215 -4.86 -8.41 6.74
N MET A 216 -4.83 -9.31 5.76
CA MET A 216 -3.71 -9.50 4.84
C MET A 216 -3.90 -8.64 3.59
N HIS A 217 -3.77 -7.30 3.73
CA HIS A 217 -3.85 -6.37 2.59
C HIS A 217 -2.62 -6.40 1.68
N ASP A 218 -1.52 -6.86 2.23
CA ASP A 218 -0.25 -7.16 1.54
C ASP A 218 0.46 -8.31 2.26
N TYR A 219 1.71 -8.54 1.92
CA TYR A 219 2.50 -9.63 2.51
C TYR A 219 3.48 -9.15 3.59
N TYR A 220 3.22 -7.98 4.19
CA TYR A 220 4.09 -7.44 5.24
C TYR A 220 4.30 -8.41 6.41
N PRO A 221 3.29 -9.12 6.93
CA PRO A 221 3.53 -10.15 7.92
C PRO A 221 4.46 -11.28 7.47
N ILE A 222 4.63 -11.50 6.16
CA ILE A 222 5.53 -12.52 5.61
C ILE A 222 6.95 -11.98 5.40
N CYS A 223 7.06 -10.75 4.86
CA CYS A 223 8.34 -10.15 4.50
C CYS A 223 8.26 -8.62 4.55
N PRO A 224 9.32 -7.93 5.07
CA PRO A 224 9.41 -6.46 4.95
C PRO A 224 9.29 -5.94 3.52
N SER A 225 9.67 -6.73 2.50
CA SER A 225 9.31 -6.49 1.10
C SER A 225 7.86 -6.93 0.87
N HIS A 226 6.92 -6.08 1.27
CA HIS A 226 5.50 -6.39 1.39
C HIS A 226 4.79 -6.74 0.07
N PHE A 227 5.44 -6.52 -1.08
CA PHE A 227 4.98 -7.00 -2.39
C PHE A 227 5.60 -8.35 -2.80
N LEU A 228 6.44 -8.95 -1.94
CA LEU A 228 7.19 -10.19 -2.23
C LEU A 228 8.06 -10.08 -3.50
N LEU A 229 8.63 -8.90 -3.72
CA LEU A 229 9.65 -8.68 -4.74
C LEU A 229 11.04 -8.95 -4.15
N ASP A 230 11.84 -9.74 -4.84
CA ASP A 230 13.22 -10.07 -4.45
C ASP A 230 14.19 -8.90 -4.73
N ALA A 231 15.47 -9.08 -4.42
CA ALA A 231 16.51 -8.07 -4.66
C ALA A 231 16.73 -7.74 -6.17
N SER A 232 16.06 -8.45 -7.07
CA SER A 232 16.04 -8.18 -8.51
C SER A 232 14.68 -7.64 -8.98
N GLU A 233 13.86 -7.16 -8.05
CA GLU A 233 12.51 -6.63 -8.28
C GLU A 233 11.55 -7.62 -8.97
N ARG A 234 11.76 -8.93 -8.72
CA ARG A 234 10.92 -10.00 -9.26
C ARG A 234 10.13 -10.68 -8.16
N TYR A 235 8.92 -11.10 -8.47
CA TYR A 235 8.11 -11.90 -7.56
C TYR A 235 8.85 -13.17 -7.14
N CYS A 236 9.06 -13.34 -5.83
CA CYS A 236 9.90 -14.41 -5.27
C CYS A 236 9.14 -15.71 -4.93
N GLY A 237 7.80 -15.65 -4.80
CA GLY A 237 6.98 -16.82 -4.49
C GLY A 237 7.17 -17.39 -3.09
N VAL A 238 7.75 -16.63 -2.15
CA VAL A 238 8.05 -17.06 -0.77
C VAL A 238 8.93 -18.33 -0.76
N PRO A 239 10.22 -18.23 -1.12
CA PRO A 239 11.13 -19.36 -1.08
C PRO A 239 11.48 -19.77 0.36
N ASP A 240 12.41 -20.74 0.50
CA ASP A 240 12.93 -21.15 1.80
C ASP A 240 13.57 -20.00 2.58
N ILE A 241 13.71 -20.20 3.89
CA ILE A 241 14.15 -19.14 4.80
C ILE A 241 15.63 -18.76 4.57
N GLU A 242 16.46 -19.64 4.08
CA GLU A 242 17.85 -19.40 3.72
C GLU A 242 17.93 -18.42 2.54
N THR A 243 17.20 -18.71 1.48
CA THR A 243 17.06 -17.81 0.30
C THR A 243 16.53 -16.43 0.72
N CYS A 244 15.52 -16.38 1.60
CA CYS A 244 14.99 -15.11 2.12
C CYS A 244 16.02 -14.37 2.97
N SER A 245 16.84 -15.07 3.77
CA SER A 245 17.90 -14.47 4.60
C SER A 245 19.01 -13.85 3.76
N ASP A 246 19.31 -14.44 2.62
CA ASP A 246 20.27 -13.89 1.66
C ASP A 246 19.69 -12.73 0.83
N CYS A 247 18.39 -12.73 0.59
CA CYS A 247 17.70 -11.76 -0.25
C CYS A 247 17.46 -10.44 0.47
N LEU A 248 16.82 -10.46 1.64
CA LEU A 248 16.30 -9.27 2.33
C LEU A 248 17.38 -8.19 2.59
N PRO A 249 18.61 -8.52 3.01
CA PRO A 249 19.67 -7.53 3.18
C PRO A 249 20.12 -6.83 1.89
N LYS A 250 19.88 -7.44 0.73
CA LYS A 250 20.28 -6.93 -0.59
C LYS A 250 19.21 -6.07 -1.26
N ILE A 251 18.01 -6.00 -0.70
CA ILE A 251 16.92 -5.20 -1.26
C ILE A 251 17.23 -3.72 -1.01
N ASP A 252 17.38 -2.95 -2.08
CA ASP A 252 17.71 -1.53 -2.04
C ASP A 252 16.75 -0.64 -2.88
N PHE A 253 15.72 -1.25 -3.48
CA PHE A 253 14.74 -0.50 -4.25
C PHE A 253 13.80 0.33 -3.36
N TRP A 254 13.04 1.19 -3.97
CA TRP A 254 12.32 2.37 -3.49
C TRP A 254 11.68 2.32 -2.09
N PHE A 255 11.21 1.18 -1.61
CA PHE A 255 10.67 1.04 -0.26
C PHE A 255 10.64 -0.41 0.19
N VAL A 256 11.33 -0.72 1.26
CA VAL A 256 11.26 -2.04 1.89
C VAL A 256 10.50 -1.95 3.21
N SER A 257 10.97 -1.17 4.12
CA SER A 257 10.39 -0.91 5.43
C SER A 257 11.45 -0.21 6.31
N PHE A 258 11.05 0.33 7.44
CA PHE A 258 11.97 0.83 8.45
C PHE A 258 12.60 -0.27 9.31
N PHE A 259 12.37 -1.55 9.01
CA PHE A 259 12.98 -2.67 9.72
C PHE A 259 14.49 -2.73 9.48
N GLU A 260 15.27 -2.16 10.41
CA GLU A 260 16.70 -1.95 10.24
C GLU A 260 17.52 -3.23 10.23
N SER A 261 17.16 -4.22 11.06
CA SER A 261 17.94 -5.46 11.18
C SER A 261 17.92 -6.29 9.90
N ARG A 262 16.86 -6.17 9.11
CA ARG A 262 16.63 -6.98 7.88
C ARG A 262 16.81 -8.48 8.10
N ASP A 263 16.63 -8.94 9.32
CA ASP A 263 16.65 -10.37 9.67
C ASP A 263 15.26 -10.98 9.46
N ILE A 264 15.11 -11.74 8.39
CA ILE A 264 13.83 -12.37 8.05
C ILE A 264 13.41 -13.43 9.08
N ARG A 265 14.36 -14.07 9.77
CA ARG A 265 14.03 -15.07 10.81
C ARG A 265 13.41 -14.39 12.02
N LEU A 266 13.99 -13.28 12.47
CA LEU A 266 13.42 -12.45 13.52
C LEU A 266 12.04 -11.93 13.11
N TRP A 267 11.92 -11.42 11.88
CA TRP A 267 10.65 -10.93 11.33
C TRP A 267 9.55 -11.98 11.39
N ARG A 268 9.82 -13.17 10.78
CA ARG A 268 8.85 -14.26 10.76
C ARG A 268 8.56 -14.86 12.13
N SER A 269 9.53 -14.88 13.04
CA SER A 269 9.29 -15.32 14.42
C SER A 269 8.28 -14.44 15.13
N LYS A 270 8.42 -13.11 15.05
CA LYS A 270 7.51 -12.14 15.68
C LYS A 270 6.11 -12.18 15.04
N TRP A 271 6.05 -12.11 13.71
CA TRP A 271 4.77 -12.14 13.00
C TRP A 271 4.08 -13.51 13.11
N GLY A 272 4.84 -14.61 13.13
CA GLY A 272 4.30 -15.94 13.37
C GLY A 272 3.61 -16.03 14.74
N ALA A 273 4.25 -15.57 15.81
CA ALA A 273 3.66 -15.53 17.14
C ALA A 273 2.37 -14.65 17.16
N CYS A 274 2.38 -13.54 16.43
CA CYS A 274 1.20 -12.67 16.31
C CYS A 274 0.05 -13.35 15.56
N LEU A 275 0.33 -14.01 14.44
CA LEU A 275 -0.66 -14.78 13.67
C LEU A 275 -1.24 -15.94 14.48
N GLU A 276 -0.41 -16.66 15.23
CA GLU A 276 -0.86 -17.73 16.13
C GLU A 276 -1.75 -17.23 17.27
N SER A 277 -1.50 -16.01 17.79
CA SER A 277 -2.28 -15.41 18.85
C SER A 277 -3.59 -14.80 18.37
N ALA A 278 -3.75 -14.53 17.07
CA ALA A 278 -4.93 -13.91 16.49
C ALA A 278 -6.18 -14.81 16.63
N ASP A 279 -7.32 -14.17 16.84
CA ASP A 279 -8.63 -14.85 16.85
C ASP A 279 -9.11 -15.09 15.41
N SER A 280 -8.77 -14.20 14.46
CA SER A 280 -9.07 -14.34 13.04
C SER A 280 -7.98 -13.71 12.17
N VAL A 281 -7.67 -14.35 11.05
CA VAL A 281 -6.80 -13.86 10.00
C VAL A 281 -7.60 -13.75 8.71
N LEU A 282 -7.81 -12.53 8.23
CA LEU A 282 -8.57 -12.27 7.01
C LEU A 282 -7.66 -12.26 5.79
N CYS A 283 -7.83 -13.21 4.89
CA CYS A 283 -7.25 -13.21 3.56
C CYS A 283 -8.32 -12.77 2.54
N PHE A 284 -7.94 -12.01 1.53
CA PHE A 284 -8.89 -11.53 0.53
C PHE A 284 -8.93 -12.39 -0.74
N SER A 285 -8.10 -13.43 -0.79
CA SER A 285 -8.08 -14.45 -1.84
C SER A 285 -7.47 -15.76 -1.32
N ASN A 286 -7.75 -16.88 -2.00
CA ASN A 286 -7.08 -18.15 -1.72
C ASN A 286 -5.58 -18.05 -2.01
N ALA A 287 -5.19 -17.32 -3.06
CA ALA A 287 -3.79 -17.08 -3.38
C ALA A 287 -3.04 -16.43 -2.21
N THR A 288 -3.66 -15.48 -1.51
CA THR A 288 -3.07 -14.85 -0.30
C THR A 288 -2.93 -15.85 0.84
N ARG A 289 -3.96 -16.63 1.11
CA ARG A 289 -3.92 -17.69 2.13
C ARG A 289 -2.80 -18.69 1.84
N ASP A 290 -2.67 -19.13 0.60
CA ASP A 290 -1.68 -20.15 0.23
C ASP A 290 -0.23 -19.63 0.37
N LEU A 291 0.01 -18.33 0.08
CA LEU A 291 1.30 -17.68 0.33
C LEU A 291 1.58 -17.51 1.82
N LEU A 292 0.55 -17.18 2.62
CA LEU A 292 0.66 -17.11 4.07
C LEU A 292 1.05 -18.47 4.65
N LEU A 293 0.38 -19.54 4.26
CA LEU A 293 0.66 -20.91 4.71
C LEU A 293 2.01 -21.43 4.21
N ARG A 294 2.52 -20.93 3.08
CA ARG A 294 3.88 -21.23 2.63
C ARG A 294 4.94 -20.63 3.54
N ALA A 295 4.69 -19.44 4.07
CA ALA A 295 5.58 -18.79 5.03
C ALA A 295 5.45 -19.36 6.44
N TYR A 296 4.25 -19.81 6.82
CA TYR A 296 3.85 -20.30 8.14
C TYR A 296 3.06 -21.60 8.02
N PRO A 297 3.74 -22.75 7.73
CA PRO A 297 3.06 -24.00 7.40
C PRO A 297 2.29 -24.61 8.59
N ASP A 298 2.66 -24.26 9.82
CA ASP A 298 2.06 -24.79 11.05
C ASP A 298 0.89 -23.91 11.57
N LEU A 299 0.54 -22.82 10.86
CA LEU A 299 -0.52 -21.92 11.26
C LEU A 299 -1.89 -22.62 11.24
N ASN A 300 -2.68 -22.45 12.30
CA ASN A 300 -4.02 -23.02 12.39
C ASN A 300 -4.95 -22.42 11.32
N THR A 301 -5.33 -23.25 10.34
CA THR A 301 -6.17 -22.85 9.22
C THR A 301 -7.62 -22.54 9.61
N ASP A 302 -8.12 -23.03 10.75
CA ASP A 302 -9.49 -22.79 11.22
C ASP A 302 -9.73 -21.30 11.59
N ARG A 303 -8.66 -20.53 11.74
CA ARG A 303 -8.70 -19.09 12.03
C ARG A 303 -8.48 -18.22 10.81
N ILE A 304 -8.31 -18.83 9.64
CA ILE A 304 -8.06 -18.11 8.38
C ILE A 304 -9.35 -18.04 7.58
N ASP A 305 -9.92 -16.86 7.49
CA ASP A 305 -11.12 -16.59 6.69
C ASP A 305 -10.70 -16.01 5.33
N VAL A 306 -11.25 -16.53 4.24
CA VAL A 306 -11.07 -15.98 2.90
C VAL A 306 -12.31 -15.20 2.51
N VAL A 307 -12.24 -13.87 2.65
CA VAL A 307 -13.38 -12.97 2.41
C VAL A 307 -12.97 -11.89 1.43
N PRO A 308 -13.32 -11.99 0.14
CA PRO A 308 -13.01 -10.93 -0.84
C PRO A 308 -13.62 -9.59 -0.41
N HIS A 309 -12.98 -8.49 -0.79
CA HIS A 309 -13.54 -7.16 -0.53
C HIS A 309 -14.90 -7.00 -1.20
N ALA A 310 -15.83 -6.37 -0.52
CA ALA A 310 -17.03 -5.87 -1.15
C ALA A 310 -16.66 -4.64 -1.98
N THR A 311 -17.02 -4.65 -3.26
CA THR A 311 -16.80 -3.52 -4.16
C THR A 311 -18.12 -2.80 -4.37
N GLY A 312 -18.11 -1.47 -4.28
CA GLY A 312 -19.29 -0.63 -4.45
C GLY A 312 -19.48 -0.12 -5.88
N PHE A 313 -18.69 -0.60 -6.84
CA PHE A 313 -18.77 -0.17 -8.23
C PHE A 313 -19.79 -1.01 -9.00
N PHE A 314 -20.87 -0.37 -9.42
CA PHE A 314 -21.92 -0.97 -10.27
C PHE A 314 -22.23 0.01 -11.39
N PRO A 315 -21.64 -0.15 -12.59
CA PRO A 315 -21.86 0.76 -13.69
C PRO A 315 -23.30 0.65 -14.21
N ALA A 316 -23.93 1.81 -14.50
CA ALA A 316 -25.30 1.85 -15.02
C ALA A 316 -25.42 1.24 -16.42
N ARG A 317 -24.33 1.20 -17.17
CA ARG A 317 -24.22 0.58 -18.51
C ARG A 317 -22.82 0.00 -18.72
N LYS A 318 -22.69 -0.88 -19.70
CA LYS A 318 -21.39 -1.37 -20.16
C LYS A 318 -20.84 -0.48 -21.27
N PRO A 319 -19.50 -0.31 -21.36
CA PRO A 319 -18.89 0.40 -22.48
C PRO A 319 -19.03 -0.37 -23.77
N LYS A 320 -19.14 0.36 -24.90
CA LYS A 320 -19.11 -0.23 -26.24
C LYS A 320 -17.67 -0.26 -26.73
N LEU A 321 -17.12 -1.44 -26.88
CA LEU A 321 -15.77 -1.63 -27.40
C LEU A 321 -15.83 -1.95 -28.90
N ASP A 322 -14.94 -1.36 -29.70
CA ASP A 322 -14.81 -1.68 -31.13
C ASP A 322 -13.75 -2.76 -31.33
N MET A 323 -14.20 -3.99 -31.48
CA MET A 323 -13.33 -5.14 -31.74
C MET A 323 -12.95 -5.27 -33.25
N SER A 324 -13.51 -4.46 -34.13
CA SER A 324 -13.19 -4.48 -35.55
C SER A 324 -11.90 -3.70 -35.90
N THR A 325 -11.47 -2.84 -34.99
CA THR A 325 -10.18 -2.12 -35.08
C THR A 325 -9.02 -3.00 -34.60
N GLY A 326 -7.78 -2.61 -34.93
CA GLY A 326 -6.58 -3.28 -34.40
C GLY A 326 -6.51 -3.22 -32.87
N LEU A 327 -5.60 -4.01 -32.30
CA LEU A 327 -5.38 -4.04 -30.85
C LEU A 327 -5.08 -2.64 -30.30
N HIS A 328 -5.88 -2.21 -29.33
CA HIS A 328 -5.68 -1.02 -28.51
C HIS A 328 -5.71 -1.42 -27.04
N ILE A 329 -4.57 -1.31 -26.38
CA ILE A 329 -4.40 -1.78 -25.01
C ILE A 329 -4.90 -0.70 -24.03
N GLY A 330 -5.85 -1.06 -23.16
CA GLY A 330 -6.27 -0.24 -22.02
C GLY A 330 -5.51 -0.64 -20.77
N ILE A 331 -5.17 0.33 -19.94
CA ILE A 331 -4.60 0.13 -18.61
C ILE A 331 -5.36 1.04 -17.65
N LEU A 332 -5.77 0.51 -16.49
CA LEU A 332 -6.60 1.26 -15.54
C LEU A 332 -5.88 1.42 -14.20
N GLY A 333 -5.86 2.63 -13.67
CA GLY A 333 -5.41 2.96 -12.31
C GLY A 333 -4.14 3.82 -12.25
N GLU A 334 -3.55 3.92 -11.05
CA GLU A 334 -2.25 4.56 -10.81
C GLU A 334 -1.16 3.50 -10.97
N ILE A 335 -0.38 3.58 -12.06
CA ILE A 335 0.58 2.55 -12.46
C ILE A 335 1.99 2.98 -12.04
N GLY A 336 2.38 2.56 -10.83
CA GLY A 336 3.74 2.70 -10.30
C GLY A 336 4.59 1.43 -10.52
N PRO A 337 5.81 1.37 -9.95
CA PRO A 337 6.76 0.27 -10.18
C PRO A 337 6.19 -1.12 -9.90
N HIS A 338 5.62 -1.34 -8.71
CA HIS A 338 5.02 -2.63 -8.34
C HIS A 338 3.77 -2.98 -9.17
N LYS A 339 3.12 -1.99 -9.76
CA LYS A 339 1.99 -2.17 -10.69
C LYS A 339 2.41 -2.25 -12.15
N GLY A 340 3.72 -2.37 -12.43
CA GLY A 340 4.25 -2.68 -13.73
C GLY A 340 4.40 -1.49 -14.68
N CYS A 341 4.73 -0.29 -14.18
CA CYS A 341 5.02 0.85 -15.07
C CYS A 341 6.16 0.54 -16.05
N ASP A 342 7.18 -0.24 -15.64
CA ASP A 342 8.27 -0.66 -16.51
C ASP A 342 7.83 -1.68 -17.58
N ILE A 343 6.81 -2.51 -17.29
CA ILE A 343 6.17 -3.36 -18.30
C ILE A 343 5.49 -2.50 -19.38
N VAL A 344 4.78 -1.45 -18.96
CA VAL A 344 4.12 -0.53 -19.90
C VAL A 344 5.14 0.20 -20.77
N LYS A 345 6.23 0.67 -20.17
CA LYS A 345 7.35 1.29 -20.87
C LYS A 345 7.97 0.35 -21.90
N ALA A 346 8.30 -0.87 -21.48
CA ALA A 346 8.89 -1.87 -22.37
C ALA A 346 7.93 -2.26 -23.53
N LEU A 347 6.61 -2.32 -23.27
CA LEU A 347 5.60 -2.53 -24.31
C LEU A 347 5.57 -1.36 -25.31
N SER A 348 5.65 -0.12 -24.83
CA SER A 348 5.71 1.07 -25.68
C SER A 348 6.92 1.02 -26.61
N GLU A 349 8.10 0.70 -26.07
CA GLU A 349 9.34 0.56 -26.84
C GLU A 349 9.26 -0.59 -27.88
N GLU A 350 8.66 -1.72 -27.53
CA GLU A 350 8.47 -2.85 -28.45
C GLU A 350 7.48 -2.51 -29.57
N ILE A 351 6.38 -1.77 -29.26
CA ILE A 351 5.42 -1.29 -30.28
C ILE A 351 6.11 -0.38 -31.29
N VAL A 352 6.95 0.56 -30.82
CA VAL A 352 7.76 1.42 -31.70
C VAL A 352 8.70 0.59 -32.55
N THR A 353 9.43 -0.34 -31.94
CA THR A 353 10.42 -1.21 -32.62
C THR A 353 9.79 -2.05 -33.73
N GLN A 354 8.59 -2.59 -33.47
CA GLN A 354 7.85 -3.36 -34.48
C GLN A 354 7.12 -2.49 -35.51
N ASN A 355 7.14 -1.16 -35.36
CA ASN A 355 6.32 -0.23 -36.13
C ASN A 355 4.84 -0.68 -36.17
N ALA A 356 4.34 -1.15 -35.03
CA ALA A 356 2.99 -1.69 -34.91
C ALA A 356 1.95 -0.56 -34.77
N ALA A 357 0.77 -0.75 -35.37
CA ALA A 357 -0.35 0.19 -35.26
C ALA A 357 -1.04 0.15 -33.87
N THR A 358 -0.51 -0.65 -32.92
CA THR A 358 -1.02 -0.80 -31.55
C THR A 358 -0.79 0.48 -30.74
N ARG A 359 -1.75 0.85 -29.92
CA ARG A 359 -1.66 1.98 -28.97
C ARG A 359 -1.94 1.50 -27.55
N ILE A 360 -1.56 2.31 -26.57
CA ILE A 360 -1.83 2.09 -25.15
C ILE A 360 -2.54 3.33 -24.61
N SER A 361 -3.69 3.15 -23.94
CA SER A 361 -4.38 4.20 -23.20
C SER A 361 -4.37 3.87 -21.71
N VAL A 362 -3.72 4.71 -20.91
CA VAL A 362 -3.74 4.63 -19.46
C VAL A 362 -4.87 5.52 -18.95
N ILE A 363 -5.93 4.88 -18.44
CA ILE A 363 -7.03 5.57 -17.72
C ILE A 363 -6.57 5.68 -16.27
N GLY A 364 -5.92 6.77 -15.97
CA GLY A 364 -5.21 6.98 -14.71
C GLY A 364 -3.88 7.68 -14.93
N THR A 365 -2.86 7.29 -14.14
CA THR A 365 -1.52 7.87 -14.19
C THR A 365 -0.45 6.78 -14.37
N LEU A 366 0.65 7.10 -15.04
CA LEU A 366 1.79 6.22 -15.29
C LEU A 366 3.07 6.84 -14.75
N GLU A 367 3.81 6.11 -13.91
CA GLU A 367 5.10 6.55 -13.37
C GLU A 367 6.28 6.12 -14.28
N ALA A 368 6.13 6.24 -15.60
CA ALA A 368 7.19 5.94 -16.57
C ALA A 368 7.13 6.92 -17.74
N ASP A 369 8.29 7.26 -18.29
CA ASP A 369 8.38 8.07 -19.51
C ASP A 369 8.20 7.15 -20.73
N CYS A 370 7.16 7.38 -21.52
CA CYS A 370 6.81 6.62 -22.72
C CYS A 370 6.68 7.55 -23.94
N ASP A 371 6.74 6.97 -25.14
CA ASP A 371 6.49 7.70 -26.38
C ASP A 371 5.02 8.16 -26.43
N PRO A 372 4.73 9.48 -26.49
CA PRO A 372 3.37 10.01 -26.53
C PRO A 372 2.62 9.67 -27.82
N ALA A 373 3.29 9.20 -28.86
CA ALA A 373 2.64 8.67 -30.06
C ALA A 373 2.04 7.27 -29.84
N VAL A 374 2.51 6.54 -28.83
CA VAL A 374 2.06 5.19 -28.49
C VAL A 374 1.21 5.18 -27.23
N VAL A 375 1.60 5.94 -26.18
CA VAL A 375 0.95 5.92 -24.86
C VAL A 375 0.27 7.26 -24.60
N THR A 376 -1.00 7.21 -24.22
CA THR A 376 -1.77 8.36 -23.75
C THR A 376 -2.25 8.15 -22.32
N GLU A 377 -2.35 9.21 -21.54
CA GLU A 377 -2.83 9.19 -20.14
C GLU A 377 -4.01 10.13 -19.95
N THR A 378 -5.03 9.71 -19.19
CA THR A 378 -6.17 10.58 -18.86
C THR A 378 -5.92 11.40 -17.58
N GLY A 379 -4.96 11.01 -16.74
CA GLY A 379 -4.85 11.49 -15.36
C GLY A 379 -5.84 10.81 -14.42
N PRO A 380 -5.91 11.25 -13.14
CA PRO A 380 -6.81 10.69 -12.14
C PRO A 380 -8.27 10.73 -12.60
N TYR A 381 -9.02 9.69 -12.27
CA TYR A 381 -10.43 9.55 -12.66
C TYR A 381 -11.33 9.27 -11.45
N GLU A 382 -12.63 9.53 -11.65
CA GLU A 382 -13.69 9.15 -10.72
C GLU A 382 -14.42 7.93 -11.29
N ALA A 383 -14.77 6.96 -10.43
CA ALA A 383 -15.42 5.72 -10.85
C ALA A 383 -16.74 5.95 -11.61
N SER A 384 -17.46 7.03 -11.29
CA SER A 384 -18.71 7.42 -11.97
C SER A 384 -18.54 7.76 -13.45
N GLY A 385 -17.35 8.22 -13.87
CA GLY A 385 -17.01 8.56 -15.27
C GLY A 385 -16.32 7.42 -16.03
N LEU A 386 -16.07 6.28 -15.39
CA LEU A 386 -15.19 5.25 -15.93
C LEU A 386 -15.69 4.65 -17.26
N VAL A 387 -17.00 4.46 -17.40
CA VAL A 387 -17.61 3.94 -18.65
C VAL A 387 -17.30 4.85 -19.85
N ASP A 388 -17.46 6.16 -19.67
CA ASP A 388 -17.23 7.14 -20.73
C ASP A 388 -15.74 7.25 -21.08
N LEU A 389 -14.86 7.16 -20.06
CA LEU A 389 -13.41 7.15 -20.26
C LEU A 389 -12.93 5.91 -21.00
N VAL A 390 -13.49 4.74 -20.70
CA VAL A 390 -13.20 3.49 -21.42
C VAL A 390 -13.61 3.60 -22.90
N GLU A 391 -14.81 4.10 -23.18
CA GLU A 391 -15.26 4.31 -24.57
C GLU A 391 -14.39 5.35 -25.31
N ALA A 392 -14.12 6.49 -24.65
CA ALA A 392 -13.31 7.56 -25.25
C ALA A 392 -11.85 7.15 -25.51
N SER A 393 -11.31 6.23 -24.71
CA SER A 393 -9.94 5.71 -24.91
C SER A 393 -9.79 4.92 -26.20
N GLY A 394 -10.85 4.30 -26.70
CA GLY A 394 -10.82 3.37 -27.83
C GLY A 394 -10.15 2.02 -27.50
N ALA A 395 -9.77 1.77 -26.24
CA ALA A 395 -9.18 0.51 -25.82
C ALA A 395 -10.17 -0.66 -25.97
N ASN A 396 -9.68 -1.79 -26.47
CA ASN A 396 -10.51 -2.98 -26.70
C ASN A 396 -10.02 -4.24 -25.97
N VAL A 397 -8.78 -4.24 -25.47
CA VAL A 397 -8.26 -5.26 -24.53
C VAL A 397 -7.56 -4.57 -23.37
N PHE A 398 -7.88 -4.92 -22.14
CA PHE A 398 -7.28 -4.32 -20.96
C PHE A 398 -6.17 -5.23 -20.40
N LEU A 399 -4.98 -4.65 -20.19
CA LEU A 399 -3.87 -5.31 -19.50
C LEU A 399 -3.83 -4.83 -18.06
N PHE A 400 -3.81 -5.78 -17.12
CA PHE A 400 -3.48 -5.54 -15.73
C PHE A 400 -2.02 -5.94 -15.50
N PRO A 401 -1.06 -4.96 -15.50
CA PRO A 401 0.37 -5.26 -15.62
C PRO A 401 1.09 -5.47 -14.29
N SER A 402 0.35 -5.63 -13.17
CA SER A 402 0.93 -5.79 -11.82
C SER A 402 1.93 -6.95 -11.76
N ILE A 403 3.15 -6.67 -11.25
CA ILE A 403 4.26 -7.64 -11.16
C ILE A 403 4.35 -8.34 -9.80
N TRP A 404 3.38 -8.13 -8.92
CA TRP A 404 3.30 -8.78 -7.63
C TRP A 404 1.92 -9.45 -7.44
N PRO A 405 1.80 -10.47 -6.58
CA PRO A 405 0.56 -11.21 -6.40
C PRO A 405 -0.42 -10.41 -5.52
N GLU A 406 -1.09 -9.40 -6.09
CA GLU A 406 -2.05 -8.59 -5.32
C GLU A 406 -3.00 -9.47 -4.50
N THR A 407 -3.24 -9.08 -3.26
CA THR A 407 -4.14 -9.80 -2.33
C THR A 407 -5.60 -9.63 -2.71
N PHE A 408 -5.91 -8.48 -3.35
CA PHE A 408 -7.17 -8.12 -3.99
C PHE A 408 -6.92 -6.97 -4.96
N SER A 409 -7.77 -6.78 -5.98
CA SER A 409 -7.66 -5.66 -6.89
C SER A 409 -9.02 -5.05 -7.19
N TYR A 410 -9.24 -3.80 -6.74
CA TYR A 410 -10.43 -3.03 -7.11
C TYR A 410 -10.49 -2.76 -8.61
N VAL A 411 -9.34 -2.50 -9.23
CA VAL A 411 -9.23 -2.26 -10.69
C VAL A 411 -9.71 -3.46 -11.49
N VAL A 412 -9.28 -4.68 -11.11
CA VAL A 412 -9.75 -5.91 -11.79
C VAL A 412 -11.25 -6.06 -11.61
N ASP A 413 -11.78 -5.77 -10.43
CA ASP A 413 -13.21 -5.82 -10.18
C ASP A 413 -13.98 -4.80 -11.03
N GLU A 414 -13.50 -3.55 -11.10
CA GLU A 414 -14.07 -2.50 -11.95
C GLU A 414 -14.10 -2.93 -13.42
N LEU A 415 -13.00 -3.48 -13.94
CA LEU A 415 -12.93 -3.99 -15.32
C LEU A 415 -13.89 -5.18 -15.56
N MET A 416 -14.00 -6.11 -14.61
CA MET A 416 -14.96 -7.21 -14.69
C MET A 416 -16.40 -6.69 -14.67
N GLN A 417 -16.70 -5.70 -13.81
CA GLN A 417 -18.01 -5.06 -13.76
C GLN A 417 -18.32 -4.28 -15.05
N LEU A 418 -17.33 -3.78 -15.75
CA LEU A 418 -17.48 -3.17 -17.07
C LEU A 418 -17.69 -4.20 -18.20
N ASP A 419 -17.49 -5.48 -17.91
CA ASP A 419 -17.60 -6.58 -18.87
C ASP A 419 -16.64 -6.44 -20.07
N VAL A 420 -15.42 -5.97 -19.83
CA VAL A 420 -14.37 -5.78 -20.85
C VAL A 420 -13.38 -6.95 -20.89
N PRO A 421 -12.69 -7.20 -22.02
CA PRO A 421 -11.62 -8.19 -22.08
C PRO A 421 -10.43 -7.80 -21.20
N ILE A 422 -9.96 -8.74 -20.35
CA ILE A 422 -8.89 -8.49 -19.39
C ILE A 422 -7.80 -9.53 -19.52
N VAL A 423 -6.55 -9.09 -19.58
CA VAL A 423 -5.36 -9.92 -19.50
C VAL A 423 -4.60 -9.57 -18.22
N CYS A 424 -4.19 -10.55 -17.45
CA CYS A 424 -3.26 -10.34 -16.33
C CYS A 424 -2.20 -11.44 -16.26
N PHE A 425 -1.17 -11.22 -15.46
CA PHE A 425 -0.19 -12.28 -15.16
C PHE A 425 -0.80 -13.34 -14.23
N ASP A 426 -0.40 -14.61 -14.40
CA ASP A 426 -0.94 -15.73 -13.60
C ASP A 426 -0.36 -15.72 -12.17
N MET A 427 -0.79 -14.73 -11.38
CA MET A 427 -0.39 -14.57 -9.98
C MET A 427 -1.44 -13.82 -9.15
N GLY A 428 -1.53 -14.17 -7.87
CA GLY A 428 -2.36 -13.47 -6.88
C GLY A 428 -3.86 -13.52 -7.12
N ALA A 429 -4.59 -12.67 -6.42
CA ALA A 429 -6.04 -12.56 -6.52
C ALA A 429 -6.55 -12.17 -7.92
N PRO A 430 -5.88 -11.31 -8.69
CA PRO A 430 -6.28 -11.02 -10.06
C PRO A 430 -6.41 -12.28 -10.92
N ALA A 431 -5.39 -13.14 -10.89
CA ALA A 431 -5.42 -14.39 -11.64
C ALA A 431 -6.50 -15.35 -11.14
N GLU A 432 -6.67 -15.48 -9.81
CA GLU A 432 -7.72 -16.31 -9.21
C GLU A 432 -9.11 -15.92 -9.73
N ARG A 433 -9.38 -14.62 -9.81
CA ARG A 433 -10.67 -14.09 -10.29
C ARG A 433 -10.86 -14.25 -11.78
N LEU A 434 -9.82 -13.98 -12.59
CA LEU A 434 -9.90 -14.04 -14.05
C LEU A 434 -10.04 -15.48 -14.58
N ARG A 435 -9.63 -16.51 -13.83
CA ARG A 435 -9.84 -17.92 -14.23
C ARG A 435 -11.30 -18.27 -14.50
N HIS A 436 -12.20 -17.58 -13.84
CA HIS A 436 -13.64 -17.79 -13.98
C HIS A 436 -14.36 -16.68 -14.73
N TYR A 437 -13.60 -15.73 -15.28
CA TYR A 437 -14.16 -14.62 -16.04
C TYR A 437 -14.13 -14.94 -17.54
N PRO A 438 -15.29 -14.96 -18.26
CA PRO A 438 -15.37 -15.41 -19.64
C PRO A 438 -14.50 -14.62 -20.63
N LYS A 439 -14.22 -13.34 -20.31
CA LYS A 439 -13.37 -12.43 -21.11
C LYS A 439 -11.99 -12.23 -20.46
N GLY A 440 -11.57 -13.14 -19.58
CA GLY A 440 -10.29 -13.13 -18.90
C GLY A 440 -9.26 -14.00 -19.61
N LYS A 441 -8.01 -13.55 -19.67
CA LYS A 441 -6.86 -14.35 -20.12
C LYS A 441 -5.71 -14.21 -19.14
N LEU A 442 -5.16 -15.34 -18.73
CA LEU A 442 -3.94 -15.39 -17.91
C LEU A 442 -2.74 -15.63 -18.82
N ILE A 443 -1.68 -14.87 -18.59
CA ILE A 443 -0.41 -15.03 -19.31
C ILE A 443 0.74 -15.11 -18.29
N PRO A 444 1.87 -15.77 -18.61
CA PRO A 444 3.05 -15.71 -17.78
C PRO A 444 3.65 -14.29 -17.81
N LEU A 445 4.28 -13.88 -16.70
CA LEU A 445 5.15 -12.70 -16.70
C LEU A 445 6.35 -12.98 -17.62
N ALA A 446 6.48 -12.20 -18.68
CA ALA A 446 7.46 -12.41 -19.75
C ALA A 446 8.02 -11.07 -20.24
N ASN A 447 8.89 -11.09 -21.25
CA ASN A 447 9.35 -9.88 -21.91
C ASN A 447 8.23 -9.20 -22.73
N ALA A 448 8.42 -7.93 -23.07
CA ALA A 448 7.41 -7.12 -23.75
C ALA A 448 6.93 -7.70 -25.10
N ARG A 449 7.84 -8.33 -25.86
CA ARG A 449 7.51 -8.97 -27.15
C ARG A 449 6.51 -10.11 -26.98
N ASP A 450 6.75 -10.98 -26.00
CA ASP A 450 5.88 -12.13 -25.73
C ASP A 450 4.54 -11.65 -25.17
N ILE A 451 4.53 -10.67 -24.26
CA ILE A 451 3.30 -10.06 -23.75
C ILE A 451 2.48 -9.45 -24.89
N LEU A 452 3.11 -8.67 -25.77
CA LEU A 452 2.43 -8.04 -26.93
C LEU A 452 1.85 -9.10 -27.88
N SER A 453 2.60 -10.18 -28.12
CA SER A 453 2.14 -11.32 -28.94
C SER A 453 0.88 -11.97 -28.33
N GLN A 454 0.88 -12.23 -27.02
CA GLN A 454 -0.28 -12.81 -26.31
C GLN A 454 -1.51 -11.89 -26.37
N LEU A 455 -1.33 -10.58 -26.23
CA LEU A 455 -2.39 -9.59 -26.34
C LEU A 455 -2.99 -9.56 -27.76
N LYS A 456 -2.15 -9.61 -28.81
CA LYS A 456 -2.60 -9.69 -30.21
C LYS A 456 -3.42 -10.94 -30.48
N VAL A 457 -2.93 -12.10 -30.05
CA VAL A 457 -3.65 -13.38 -30.18
C VAL A 457 -5.01 -13.33 -29.47
N PHE A 458 -5.04 -12.81 -28.25
CA PHE A 458 -6.30 -12.72 -27.51
C PHE A 458 -7.31 -11.77 -28.16
N HIS A 459 -6.85 -10.62 -28.67
CA HIS A 459 -7.70 -9.70 -29.44
C HIS A 459 -8.28 -10.37 -30.68
N GLU A 460 -7.46 -11.12 -31.44
CA GLU A 460 -7.90 -11.86 -32.63
C GLU A 460 -8.92 -12.97 -32.29
N GLU A 461 -8.72 -13.66 -31.16
CA GLU A 461 -9.67 -14.68 -30.65
C GLU A 461 -11.06 -14.07 -30.41
N LEU A 462 -11.09 -12.87 -29.77
CA LEU A 462 -12.32 -12.15 -29.46
C LEU A 462 -13.00 -11.50 -30.66
N ALA A 463 -12.21 -11.07 -31.66
CA ALA A 463 -12.71 -10.44 -32.87
C ALA A 463 -13.33 -11.45 -33.87
N ARG A 464 -13.05 -12.76 -33.69
CA ARG A 464 -13.66 -13.79 -34.54
C ARG A 464 -15.15 -13.90 -34.29
N PRO A 465 -16.03 -13.85 -35.29
CA PRO A 465 -17.46 -14.10 -35.10
C PRO A 465 -17.63 -15.52 -34.50
N MET A 466 -18.39 -15.64 -33.43
CA MET A 466 -18.81 -16.95 -32.95
C MET A 466 -19.54 -17.67 -34.09
N VAL A 467 -18.92 -18.73 -34.62
CA VAL A 467 -19.62 -19.67 -35.50
C VAL A 467 -20.59 -20.39 -34.56
N ILE A 468 -21.86 -19.95 -34.56
CA ILE A 468 -22.93 -20.67 -33.92
C ILE A 468 -23.06 -21.96 -34.75
N GLY A 469 -22.47 -23.03 -34.22
CA GLY A 469 -22.68 -24.35 -34.82
C GLY A 469 -24.16 -24.69 -34.72
N GLU A 470 -24.71 -25.06 -35.83
CA GLU A 470 -26.07 -25.60 -36.00
C GLU A 470 -26.31 -26.87 -35.14
#